data_a8325ca011cd684cc3b2115e492371d2
#
_entry.id   a8325ca011cd684cc3b2115e492371d2
#
_cell.length_a   1.000
_cell.length_b   1.000
_cell.length_c   1.000
_cell.angle_alpha   90.00
_cell.angle_beta   90.00
_cell.angle_gamma   90.00
#
_symmetry.space_group_name_H-M   'P 1'
#
loop_
_entity.id
_entity.type
_entity.pdbx_description
1 polymer ?
#
loop_
_entity_poly.entity_id
_entity_poly.type
_entity_poly.pdbx_seq_one_letter_code
_entity_poly.pdbx_strand_id
1 'polypeptide(L)'
;FRRVLFRSRITGEILRSPTIKKMAKAQAQKGQSAKAAAKKRVVKVDSYGDAHISATFNNIIISLTNKNGQVISWSSAGKMGFKGSKKNTPYAAQMAAADAAKTAVDAGLKRVDVFVKGPGSGREGAIRSLSQSGLEVSMIKDVTPLPHNGCRPPKKRRV
;
A
#
# COMPACT_ATOMS: atom_id res chain seq x y z
N PHE A 1 8.76 -17.69 57.36
CA PHE A 1 9.26 -18.46 56.17
C PHE A 1 8.30 -19.56 55.67
N ARG A 2 7.00 -19.52 55.98
CA ARG A 2 6.02 -20.58 55.57
C ARG A 2 4.88 -20.07 54.66
N ARG A 3 4.90 -18.83 54.14
CA ARG A 3 3.80 -18.26 53.33
C ARG A 3 4.05 -18.19 51.83
N VAL A 4 5.19 -18.55 51.30
CA VAL A 4 5.54 -18.35 49.90
C VAL A 4 5.32 -19.61 49.02
N LEU A 5 5.20 -20.81 49.63
CA LEU A 5 5.13 -22.07 48.87
C LEU A 5 3.70 -22.51 48.47
N PHE A 6 2.65 -21.84 48.95
CA PHE A 6 1.26 -22.24 48.67
C PHE A 6 0.67 -21.59 47.41
N ARG A 7 1.34 -20.56 46.83
CA ARG A 7 0.81 -19.82 45.70
C ARG A 7 1.21 -20.35 44.34
N SER A 8 2.18 -21.21 44.26
CA SER A 8 2.71 -21.75 43.00
C SER A 8 2.05 -23.04 42.50
N ARG A 9 1.32 -23.75 43.38
CA ARG A 9 0.64 -25.00 42.97
C ARG A 9 -0.74 -24.82 42.38
N ILE A 10 -1.46 -23.74 42.74
CA ILE A 10 -2.84 -23.54 42.26
C ILE A 10 -2.88 -22.99 40.81
N THR A 11 -1.86 -22.24 40.38
CA THR A 11 -1.80 -21.71 39.01
C THR A 11 -1.45 -22.77 37.95
N GLY A 12 -0.81 -23.86 38.33
CA GLY A 12 -0.44 -24.95 37.40
C GLY A 12 -1.58 -25.89 37.03
N GLU A 13 -2.55 -26.09 37.94
CA GLU A 13 -3.68 -27.00 37.70
C GLU A 13 -4.82 -26.36 36.91
N ILE A 14 -5.06 -25.08 37.07
CA ILE A 14 -6.13 -24.37 36.36
C ILE A 14 -5.88 -24.34 34.84
N LEU A 15 -4.61 -24.32 34.40
CA LEU A 15 -4.23 -24.37 33.00
C LEU A 15 -4.31 -25.74 32.31
N ARG A 16 -4.55 -26.81 33.10
CA ARG A 16 -4.65 -28.19 32.57
C ARG A 16 -6.08 -28.69 32.39
N SER A 17 -7.09 -27.91 32.77
CA SER A 17 -8.48 -28.32 32.63
C SER A 17 -8.87 -28.45 31.14
N PRO A 18 -9.47 -29.58 30.72
CA PRO A 18 -9.86 -29.80 29.31
C PRO A 18 -10.84 -28.77 28.76
N THR A 19 -11.59 -28.12 29.65
CA THR A 19 -12.57 -27.09 29.34
C THR A 19 -11.94 -25.82 28.81
N ILE A 20 -10.81 -25.36 29.40
CA ILE A 20 -10.10 -24.17 28.95
C ILE A 20 -9.40 -24.42 27.60
N LYS A 21 -8.86 -25.61 27.39
CA LYS A 21 -8.30 -25.99 26.09
C LYS A 21 -9.34 -26.06 24.97
N LYS A 22 -10.58 -26.50 25.28
CA LYS A 22 -11.69 -26.48 24.30
C LYS A 22 -12.15 -25.06 23.98
N MET A 23 -12.24 -24.17 24.96
CA MET A 23 -12.61 -22.77 24.73
C MET A 23 -11.54 -22.00 23.94
N ALA A 24 -10.26 -22.19 24.25
CA ALA A 24 -9.16 -21.57 23.51
C ALA A 24 -9.11 -22.06 22.04
N LYS A 25 -9.37 -23.36 21.79
CA LYS A 25 -9.48 -23.91 20.43
C LYS A 25 -10.71 -23.38 19.68
N ALA A 26 -11.83 -23.19 20.35
CA ALA A 26 -13.05 -22.64 19.73
C ALA A 26 -12.91 -21.16 19.39
N GLN A 27 -12.18 -20.38 20.19
CA GLN A 27 -11.86 -18.98 19.89
C GLN A 27 -10.85 -18.84 18.75
N ALA A 28 -9.84 -19.71 18.67
CA ALA A 28 -8.89 -19.74 17.56
C ALA A 28 -9.56 -20.13 16.22
N GLN A 29 -10.55 -21.04 16.25
CA GLN A 29 -11.31 -21.40 15.05
C GLN A 29 -12.29 -20.32 14.60
N LYS A 30 -12.91 -19.55 15.52
CA LYS A 30 -13.75 -18.41 15.17
C LYS A 30 -12.98 -17.25 14.51
N GLY A 31 -11.68 -17.06 14.84
CA GLY A 31 -10.83 -16.07 14.22
C GLY A 31 -10.40 -16.41 12.78
N GLN A 32 -10.44 -17.68 12.40
CA GLN A 32 -10.05 -18.12 11.06
C GLN A 32 -11.21 -18.18 10.06
N SER A 33 -12.46 -18.29 10.53
CA SER A 33 -13.64 -18.35 9.65
C SER A 33 -14.13 -16.97 9.16
N ALA A 34 -13.61 -15.87 9.69
CA ALA A 34 -14.02 -14.51 9.31
C ALA A 34 -13.21 -13.89 8.16
N LYS A 35 -12.21 -14.59 7.62
CA LYS A 35 -11.64 -14.24 6.32
C LYS A 35 -12.40 -14.94 5.20
N ALA A 36 -13.70 -14.70 5.11
CA ALA A 36 -14.43 -14.91 3.87
C ALA A 36 -13.66 -14.14 2.78
N ALA A 37 -13.11 -14.87 1.82
CA ALA A 37 -12.36 -14.30 0.72
C ALA A 37 -13.26 -13.28 0.03
N ALA A 38 -13.04 -11.99 0.30
CA ALA A 38 -13.71 -10.92 -0.40
C ALA A 38 -13.50 -11.20 -1.89
N LYS A 39 -14.57 -11.46 -2.63
CA LYS A 39 -14.51 -11.73 -4.07
C LYS A 39 -13.70 -10.59 -4.69
N LYS A 40 -12.53 -10.90 -5.21
CA LYS A 40 -11.68 -9.91 -5.89
C LYS A 40 -12.52 -9.31 -7.01
N ARG A 41 -12.71 -8.00 -6.97
CA ARG A 41 -13.44 -7.28 -8.01
C ARG A 41 -12.66 -7.47 -9.32
N VAL A 42 -13.24 -8.17 -10.27
CA VAL A 42 -12.67 -8.33 -11.62
C VAL A 42 -13.01 -7.04 -12.37
N VAL A 43 -12.03 -6.20 -12.60
CA VAL A 43 -12.15 -5.02 -13.45
C VAL A 43 -11.82 -5.46 -14.87
N LYS A 44 -12.68 -5.14 -15.85
CA LYS A 44 -12.32 -5.30 -17.26
C LYS A 44 -11.18 -4.33 -17.54
N VAL A 45 -10.06 -4.84 -18.01
CA VAL A 45 -8.86 -4.04 -18.27
C VAL A 45 -8.75 -3.83 -19.78
N ASP A 46 -8.72 -2.57 -20.18
CA ASP A 46 -8.42 -2.17 -21.54
C ASP A 46 -6.89 -2.19 -21.75
N SER A 47 -6.44 -2.30 -22.99
CA SER A 47 -5.00 -2.25 -23.32
C SER A 47 -4.37 -0.87 -23.09
N TYR A 48 -5.19 0.16 -22.92
CA TYR A 48 -4.79 1.55 -22.73
C TYR A 48 -5.40 2.13 -21.46
N GLY A 49 -4.59 2.78 -20.62
CA GLY A 49 -5.03 3.32 -19.35
C GLY A 49 -4.21 4.52 -18.90
N ASP A 50 -4.43 4.95 -17.66
CA ASP A 50 -3.78 6.08 -17.05
C ASP A 50 -2.96 5.67 -15.82
N ALA A 51 -1.78 6.26 -15.68
CA ALA A 51 -0.90 6.08 -14.53
C ALA A 51 -0.84 7.38 -13.72
N HIS A 52 -1.38 7.36 -12.51
CA HIS A 52 -1.35 8.49 -11.60
C HIS A 52 -0.24 8.31 -10.57
N ILE A 53 0.75 9.19 -10.60
CA ILE A 53 1.89 9.22 -9.67
C ILE A 53 1.70 10.41 -8.73
N SER A 54 1.47 10.16 -7.46
CA SER A 54 1.43 11.19 -6.42
C SER A 54 2.70 11.12 -5.58
N ALA A 55 3.62 12.05 -5.80
CA ALA A 55 4.90 12.14 -5.11
C ALA A 55 4.88 13.31 -4.12
N THR A 56 4.77 13.02 -2.83
CA THR A 56 4.87 13.98 -1.75
C THR A 56 6.26 13.94 -1.11
N PHE A 57 6.57 14.87 -0.21
CA PHE A 57 7.83 14.84 0.55
C PHE A 57 7.94 13.63 1.51
N ASN A 58 6.82 12.97 1.84
CA ASN A 58 6.80 11.90 2.84
C ASN A 58 6.48 10.51 2.26
N ASN A 59 5.90 10.42 1.06
CA ASN A 59 5.47 9.16 0.47
C ASN A 59 5.25 9.28 -1.03
N ILE A 60 5.26 8.13 -1.71
CA ILE A 60 4.92 8.02 -3.12
C ILE A 60 3.82 6.98 -3.26
N ILE A 61 2.79 7.34 -4.02
CA ILE A 61 1.66 6.48 -4.34
C ILE A 61 1.50 6.45 -5.85
N ILE A 62 1.36 5.25 -6.39
CA ILE A 62 1.18 5.00 -7.82
C ILE A 62 -0.10 4.22 -7.99
N SER A 63 -0.97 4.70 -8.87
CA SER A 63 -2.24 4.04 -9.20
C SER A 63 -2.36 3.94 -10.70
N LEU A 64 -2.64 2.73 -11.19
CA LEU A 64 -2.90 2.44 -12.58
C LEU A 64 -4.40 2.24 -12.78
N THR A 65 -4.97 2.96 -13.71
CA THR A 65 -6.42 3.00 -13.94
C THR A 65 -6.77 2.81 -15.40
N ASN A 66 -7.98 2.36 -15.67
CA ASN A 66 -8.58 2.46 -16.99
C ASN A 66 -8.90 3.92 -17.33
N LYS A 67 -9.18 4.22 -18.58
CA LYS A 67 -9.68 5.55 -19.02
C LYS A 67 -10.94 6.01 -18.30
N ASN A 68 -11.74 5.08 -17.81
CA ASN A 68 -12.94 5.34 -17.01
C ASN A 68 -12.65 5.66 -15.52
N GLY A 69 -11.36 5.77 -15.11
CA GLY A 69 -10.96 6.03 -13.74
C GLY A 69 -11.05 4.82 -12.78
N GLN A 70 -11.33 3.63 -13.29
CA GLN A 70 -11.37 2.43 -12.46
C GLN A 70 -9.95 1.96 -12.16
N VAL A 71 -9.62 1.80 -10.88
CA VAL A 71 -8.28 1.35 -10.44
C VAL A 71 -8.10 -0.13 -10.75
N ILE A 72 -7.06 -0.44 -11.54
CA ILE A 72 -6.60 -1.79 -11.88
C ILE A 72 -5.63 -2.28 -10.81
N SER A 73 -4.58 -1.49 -10.58
CA SER A 73 -3.55 -1.78 -9.58
C SER A 73 -3.08 -0.51 -8.90
N TRP A 74 -2.56 -0.67 -7.70
CA TRP A 74 -1.92 0.42 -6.98
C TRP A 74 -0.79 -0.10 -6.10
N SER A 75 0.19 0.75 -5.88
CA SER A 75 1.26 0.50 -4.92
C SER A 75 1.76 1.79 -4.29
N SER A 76 2.45 1.67 -3.17
CA SER A 76 3.05 2.79 -2.48
C SER A 76 4.35 2.36 -1.80
N ALA A 77 5.21 3.33 -1.48
CA ALA A 77 6.43 3.03 -0.73
C ALA A 77 6.13 2.38 0.63
N GLY A 78 5.00 2.73 1.27
CA GLY A 78 4.56 2.10 2.52
C GLY A 78 4.14 0.63 2.35
N LYS A 79 3.46 0.29 1.24
CA LYS A 79 3.09 -1.09 0.89
C LYS A 79 4.33 -1.97 0.68
N MET A 80 5.40 -1.41 0.11
CA MET A 80 6.69 -2.08 -0.13
C MET A 80 7.54 -2.24 1.14
N GLY A 81 7.02 -1.84 2.32
CA GLY A 81 7.70 -2.00 3.61
C GLY A 81 8.65 -0.87 3.98
N PHE A 82 8.79 0.18 3.17
CA PHE A 82 9.60 1.34 3.54
C PHE A 82 8.94 2.12 4.69
N LYS A 83 9.74 2.62 5.64
CA LYS A 83 9.28 3.36 6.81
C LYS A 83 10.01 4.71 6.93
N GLY A 84 9.35 5.66 7.58
CA GLY A 84 9.93 6.99 7.85
C GLY A 84 10.35 7.74 6.59
N SER A 85 11.49 8.39 6.62
CA SER A 85 12.05 9.20 5.52
C SER A 85 12.42 8.38 4.27
N LYS A 86 12.65 7.07 4.41
CA LYS A 86 12.98 6.19 3.29
C LYS A 86 11.84 6.06 2.26
N LYS A 87 10.60 6.39 2.61
CA LYS A 87 9.44 6.35 1.70
C LYS A 87 9.50 7.39 0.59
N ASN A 88 10.27 8.45 0.76
CA ASN A 88 10.39 9.53 -0.23
C ASN A 88 11.61 9.36 -1.15
N THR A 89 12.34 8.27 -1.06
CA THR A 89 13.51 8.05 -1.90
C THR A 89 13.13 7.63 -3.33
N PRO A 90 13.93 8.00 -4.35
CA PRO A 90 13.71 7.54 -5.72
C PRO A 90 13.70 6.01 -5.85
N TYR A 91 14.50 5.31 -5.04
CA TYR A 91 14.51 3.85 -4.98
C TYR A 91 13.16 3.27 -4.51
N ALA A 92 12.57 3.83 -3.47
CA ALA A 92 11.24 3.40 -3.00
C ALA A 92 10.17 3.62 -4.07
N ALA A 93 10.29 4.71 -4.86
CA ALA A 93 9.42 4.98 -6.01
C ALA A 93 9.54 3.91 -7.09
N GLN A 94 10.76 3.52 -7.43
CA GLN A 94 11.02 2.46 -8.42
C GLN A 94 10.40 1.13 -7.99
N MET A 95 10.60 0.71 -6.74
CA MET A 95 10.03 -0.53 -6.21
C MET A 95 8.49 -0.52 -6.21
N ALA A 96 7.89 0.61 -5.81
CA ALA A 96 6.43 0.76 -5.83
C ALA A 96 5.88 0.75 -7.27
N ALA A 97 6.57 1.41 -8.21
CA ALA A 97 6.18 1.41 -9.62
C ALA A 97 6.26 0.02 -10.24
N ALA A 98 7.33 -0.72 -9.98
CA ALA A 98 7.51 -2.08 -10.47
C ALA A 98 6.43 -3.04 -9.94
N ASP A 99 6.04 -2.95 -8.66
CA ASP A 99 4.96 -3.76 -8.06
C ASP A 99 3.61 -3.44 -8.70
N ALA A 100 3.27 -2.16 -8.86
CA ALA A 100 2.03 -1.75 -9.51
C ALA A 100 1.98 -2.18 -10.97
N ALA A 101 3.09 -1.97 -11.72
CA ALA A 101 3.18 -2.30 -13.12
C ALA A 101 3.05 -3.81 -13.39
N LYS A 102 3.72 -4.66 -12.60
CA LYS A 102 3.58 -6.13 -12.73
C LYS A 102 2.12 -6.55 -12.66
N THR A 103 1.40 -6.10 -11.64
CA THR A 103 -0.02 -6.45 -11.46
C THR A 103 -0.89 -5.94 -12.62
N ALA A 104 -0.58 -4.78 -13.19
CA ALA A 104 -1.33 -4.22 -14.31
C ALA A 104 -1.04 -4.91 -15.63
N VAL A 105 0.24 -5.27 -15.90
CA VAL A 105 0.64 -6.06 -17.08
C VAL A 105 -0.01 -7.43 -17.05
N ASP A 106 -0.01 -8.10 -15.88
CA ASP A 106 -0.70 -9.38 -15.70
C ASP A 106 -2.22 -9.28 -15.96
N ALA A 107 -2.81 -8.11 -15.69
CA ALA A 107 -4.21 -7.82 -15.96
C ALA A 107 -4.50 -7.45 -17.44
N GLY A 108 -3.45 -7.20 -18.26
CA GLY A 108 -3.56 -6.94 -19.69
C GLY A 108 -3.32 -5.50 -20.15
N LEU A 109 -2.92 -4.59 -19.25
CA LEU A 109 -2.56 -3.21 -19.59
C LEU A 109 -1.25 -3.16 -20.38
N LYS A 110 -1.21 -2.41 -21.49
CA LYS A 110 -0.02 -2.30 -22.34
C LYS A 110 0.50 -0.87 -22.46
N ARG A 111 -0.40 0.10 -22.63
CA ARG A 111 -0.06 1.52 -22.84
C ARG A 111 -0.64 2.38 -21.74
N VAL A 112 0.11 3.41 -21.31
CA VAL A 112 -0.31 4.31 -20.24
C VAL A 112 0.04 5.77 -20.55
N ASP A 113 -0.89 6.66 -20.20
CA ASP A 113 -0.60 8.09 -20.05
C ASP A 113 -0.23 8.36 -18.59
N VAL A 114 0.89 9.02 -18.37
CA VAL A 114 1.41 9.26 -17.04
C VAL A 114 1.04 10.67 -16.56
N PHE A 115 0.31 10.73 -15.47
CA PHE A 115 -0.05 11.98 -14.77
C PHE A 115 0.72 12.08 -13.48
N VAL A 116 1.63 13.03 -13.38
CA VAL A 116 2.48 13.24 -12.21
C VAL A 116 1.99 14.40 -11.38
N LYS A 117 1.91 14.23 -10.07
CA LYS A 117 1.47 15.25 -9.12
C LYS A 117 2.41 15.32 -7.92
N GLY A 118 2.81 16.53 -7.55
CA GLY A 118 3.53 16.83 -6.31
C GLY A 118 5.05 17.00 -6.46
N PRO A 119 5.73 17.52 -5.44
CA PRO A 119 7.13 17.94 -5.48
C PRO A 119 8.14 16.85 -5.04
N GLY A 120 7.70 15.62 -4.80
CA GLY A 120 8.58 14.55 -4.28
C GLY A 120 9.72 14.16 -5.22
N SER A 121 10.84 13.74 -4.70
CA SER A 121 12.05 13.36 -5.46
C SER A 121 11.91 12.06 -6.26
N GLY A 122 10.89 11.26 -6.00
CA GLY A 122 10.67 9.96 -6.67
C GLY A 122 9.92 10.04 -8.01
N ARG A 123 9.56 11.22 -8.51
CA ARG A 123 8.79 11.44 -9.74
C ARG A 123 9.42 10.71 -10.94
N GLU A 124 10.66 11.06 -11.26
CA GLU A 124 11.39 10.50 -12.41
C GLU A 124 11.66 9.00 -12.26
N GLY A 125 12.05 8.58 -11.04
CA GLY A 125 12.29 7.16 -10.75
C GLY A 125 11.06 6.29 -10.99
N ALA A 126 9.87 6.76 -10.62
CA ALA A 126 8.62 6.07 -10.87
C ALA A 126 8.32 5.95 -12.37
N ILE A 127 8.41 7.05 -13.14
CA ILE A 127 8.13 7.06 -14.58
C ILE A 127 9.06 6.07 -15.31
N ARG A 128 10.35 6.16 -15.02
CA ARG A 128 11.37 5.30 -15.63
C ARG A 128 11.12 3.82 -15.32
N SER A 129 10.73 3.51 -14.10
CA SER A 129 10.44 2.14 -13.70
C SER A 129 9.17 1.59 -14.33
N LEU A 130 8.12 2.39 -14.57
CA LEU A 130 6.93 1.96 -15.32
C LEU A 130 7.29 1.53 -16.74
N SER A 131 8.11 2.30 -17.46
CA SER A 131 8.59 1.96 -18.78
C SER A 131 9.45 0.67 -18.77
N GLN A 132 10.34 0.53 -17.79
CA GLN A 132 11.18 -0.67 -17.65
C GLN A 132 10.38 -1.95 -17.33
N SER A 133 9.21 -1.81 -16.70
CA SER A 133 8.35 -2.93 -16.32
C SER A 133 7.45 -3.46 -17.45
N GLY A 134 7.63 -2.96 -18.68
CA GLY A 134 6.92 -3.42 -19.87
C GLY A 134 5.65 -2.63 -20.22
N LEU A 135 5.42 -1.48 -19.59
CA LEU A 135 4.37 -0.56 -19.98
C LEU A 135 4.91 0.48 -20.98
N GLU A 136 4.24 0.65 -22.09
CA GLU A 136 4.57 1.68 -23.06
C GLU A 136 3.99 3.03 -22.58
N VAL A 137 4.86 4.01 -22.31
CA VAL A 137 4.47 5.36 -21.91
C VAL A 137 4.21 6.20 -23.15
N SER A 138 2.95 6.60 -23.37
CA SER A 138 2.55 7.40 -24.53
C SER A 138 2.75 8.91 -24.28
N MET A 139 2.37 9.37 -23.09
CA MET A 139 2.40 10.80 -22.73
C MET A 139 2.78 10.95 -21.25
N ILE A 140 3.49 12.03 -20.95
CA ILE A 140 3.79 12.42 -19.56
C ILE A 140 3.26 13.84 -19.35
N LYS A 141 2.38 14.01 -18.36
CA LYS A 141 1.77 15.30 -18.01
C LYS A 141 1.94 15.59 -16.53
N ASP A 142 2.43 16.78 -16.22
CA ASP A 142 2.44 17.29 -14.84
C ASP A 142 1.07 17.94 -14.54
N VAL A 143 0.41 17.43 -13.50
CA VAL A 143 -0.90 17.93 -13.04
C VAL A 143 -0.80 18.48 -11.61
N THR A 144 0.38 18.93 -11.20
CA THR A 144 0.58 19.56 -9.90
C THR A 144 -0.25 20.85 -9.81
N PRO A 145 -1.19 20.96 -8.86
CA PRO A 145 -2.02 22.14 -8.74
C PRO A 145 -1.20 23.35 -8.29
N LEU A 146 -1.32 24.45 -9.04
CA LEU A 146 -0.78 25.77 -8.67
C LEU A 146 -1.96 26.66 -8.27
N PRO A 147 -2.09 27.04 -6.99
CA PRO A 147 -3.20 27.88 -6.55
C PRO A 147 -3.06 29.30 -7.11
N HIS A 148 -4.17 29.84 -7.62
CA HIS A 148 -4.29 31.26 -7.96
C HIS A 148 -4.59 32.04 -6.68
N ASN A 149 -3.57 32.31 -5.85
CA ASN A 149 -3.71 33.00 -4.57
C ASN A 149 -4.68 32.34 -3.57
N GLY A 150 -4.74 31.01 -3.54
CA GLY A 150 -5.67 30.16 -2.80
C GLY A 150 -5.74 30.41 -1.27
N CYS A 151 -6.12 29.42 -0.51
CA CYS A 151 -6.22 29.49 0.96
C CYS A 151 -4.87 29.75 1.62
N ARG A 152 -4.90 30.42 2.80
CA ARG A 152 -3.70 30.61 3.61
C ARG A 152 -3.05 29.25 3.95
N PRO A 153 -1.73 29.07 3.69
CA PRO A 153 -1.04 27.83 4.03
C PRO A 153 -1.04 27.59 5.54
N PRO A 154 -0.95 26.31 5.98
CA PRO A 154 -0.85 26.00 7.39
C PRO A 154 0.42 26.58 8.00
N LYS A 155 0.43 26.74 9.32
CA LYS A 155 1.59 27.23 10.08
C LYS A 155 2.84 26.39 9.76
N LYS A 156 3.97 27.07 9.52
CA LYS A 156 5.26 26.40 9.31
C LYS A 156 5.61 25.49 10.48
N ARG A 157 5.96 24.24 10.18
CA ARG A 157 6.38 23.28 11.21
C ARG A 157 7.66 23.78 11.88
N ARG A 158 7.65 23.83 13.21
CA ARG A 158 8.87 24.06 14.00
C ARG A 158 9.62 22.72 14.06
N VAL A 159 10.89 22.73 13.70
CA VAL A 159 11.83 21.61 13.77
C VAL A 159 12.84 21.94 14.84
#